data_8b4d4889d520b3498c62db733a98a1a7
#
_entry.id   8b4d4889d520b3498c62db733a98a1a7
#
_cell.length_a   1.000
_cell.length_b   1.000
_cell.length_c   1.000
_cell.angle_alpha   90.00
_cell.angle_beta   90.00
_cell.angle_gamma   90.00
#
_symmetry.space_group_name_H-M   'P 1'
#
loop_
_entity.id
_entity.type
_entity.pdbx_description
1 polymer ?
#
loop_
_entity_poly.entity_id
_entity_poly.type
_entity_poly.pdbx_seq_one_letter_code
_entity_poly.pdbx_strand_id
1 'polypeptide(L)'
;MPKSTKPLIIFSHGNSFPGSTYGVLFQSLEARGFQIKAIEKFGHDPRYPVTSNWPNLVQQLADFASQEVEKSGQPAFLVGHSLGGFLSLMCAARHPQLGGQKVGGVLMLDSPVLGGWRAKALSVAKRARLVGSISPGAISRKRRHQWLGRDEVLAHFRSKKAFACWDEQVLRDYIDH
;
A
#
# COMPACT_ATOMS: atom_id res chain seq x y z
N MET A 1 -27.95 -8.05 -10.30
CA MET A 1 -27.52 -6.66 -10.58
C MET A 1 -26.58 -6.70 -11.77
N PRO A 2 -26.62 -5.75 -12.72
CA PRO A 2 -25.64 -5.71 -13.81
C PRO A 2 -24.23 -5.55 -13.20
N LYS A 3 -23.27 -6.35 -13.68
CA LYS A 3 -21.88 -6.25 -13.25
C LYS A 3 -21.31 -4.91 -13.72
N SER A 4 -20.52 -4.28 -12.87
CA SER A 4 -19.83 -3.01 -13.20
C SER A 4 -18.97 -3.22 -14.45
N THR A 5 -19.02 -2.28 -15.38
CA THR A 5 -18.14 -2.26 -16.57
C THR A 5 -16.86 -1.44 -16.33
N LYS A 6 -16.75 -0.82 -15.14
CA LYS A 6 -15.60 0.03 -14.79
C LYS A 6 -14.39 -0.85 -14.45
N PRO A 7 -13.20 -0.54 -14.97
CA PRO A 7 -11.97 -1.26 -14.58
C PRO A 7 -11.75 -1.22 -13.07
N LEU A 8 -11.46 -2.39 -12.47
CA LEU A 8 -11.25 -2.53 -11.03
C LEU A 8 -9.77 -2.33 -10.68
N ILE A 9 -9.50 -1.37 -9.83
CA ILE A 9 -8.19 -1.15 -9.22
C ILE A 9 -8.23 -1.62 -7.77
N ILE A 10 -7.33 -2.52 -7.41
CA ILE A 10 -7.03 -2.88 -6.03
C ILE A 10 -5.77 -2.13 -5.62
N PHE A 11 -5.94 -1.17 -4.72
CA PHE A 11 -4.85 -0.30 -4.29
C PHE A 11 -4.24 -0.79 -2.97
N SER A 12 -2.92 -0.86 -2.95
CA SER A 12 -2.11 -1.23 -1.79
C SER A 12 -1.29 -0.05 -1.30
N HIS A 13 -1.54 0.37 -0.07
CA HIS A 13 -0.94 1.57 0.51
C HIS A 13 0.54 1.41 0.89
N GLY A 14 1.24 2.54 1.04
CA GLY A 14 2.61 2.60 1.55
C GLY A 14 2.68 2.37 3.07
N ASN A 15 3.87 2.00 3.56
CA ASN A 15 4.09 1.86 5.00
C ASN A 15 3.80 3.18 5.74
N SER A 16 2.99 3.14 6.77
CA SER A 16 2.54 4.30 7.57
C SER A 16 1.63 5.30 6.81
N PHE A 17 1.01 4.88 5.72
CA PHE A 17 0.03 5.66 4.96
C PHE A 17 -1.19 4.77 4.72
N PRO A 18 -2.16 4.71 5.63
CA PRO A 18 -3.38 3.91 5.46
C PRO A 18 -4.14 4.24 4.18
N GLY A 19 -5.03 3.33 3.75
CA GLY A 19 -5.78 3.49 2.50
C GLY A 19 -6.52 4.81 2.40
N SER A 20 -7.13 5.28 3.48
CA SER A 20 -7.85 6.56 3.58
C SER A 20 -6.98 7.79 3.25
N THR A 21 -5.67 7.73 3.46
CA THR A 21 -4.73 8.82 3.10
C THR A 21 -4.72 9.13 1.59
N TYR A 22 -5.16 8.19 0.77
CA TYR A 22 -5.19 8.35 -0.69
C TYR A 22 -6.54 8.82 -1.23
N GLY A 23 -7.41 9.38 -0.37
CA GLY A 23 -8.77 9.78 -0.71
C GLY A 23 -8.85 10.68 -1.95
N VAL A 24 -8.02 11.72 -2.03
CA VAL A 24 -7.95 12.63 -3.20
C VAL A 24 -7.58 11.89 -4.48
N LEU A 25 -6.61 10.96 -4.41
CA LEU A 25 -6.24 10.12 -5.56
C LEU A 25 -7.40 9.21 -5.98
N PHE A 26 -8.07 8.58 -5.02
CA PHE A 26 -9.19 7.68 -5.31
C PHE A 26 -10.35 8.44 -5.96
N GLN A 27 -10.76 9.58 -5.42
CA GLN A 27 -11.79 10.43 -6.02
C GLN A 27 -11.45 10.84 -7.45
N SER A 28 -10.19 11.21 -7.70
CA SER A 28 -9.72 11.58 -9.04
C SER A 28 -9.78 10.41 -10.03
N LEU A 29 -9.47 9.20 -9.60
CA LEU A 29 -9.56 7.99 -10.44
C LEU A 29 -11.03 7.56 -10.65
N GLU A 30 -11.86 7.64 -9.62
CA GLU A 30 -13.29 7.33 -9.71
C GLU A 30 -14.02 8.28 -10.67
N ALA A 31 -13.67 9.57 -10.64
CA ALA A 31 -14.19 10.56 -11.60
C ALA A 31 -13.79 10.24 -13.06
N ARG A 32 -12.70 9.49 -13.26
CA ARG A 32 -12.26 8.99 -14.57
C ARG A 32 -12.83 7.63 -14.95
N GLY A 33 -13.76 7.10 -14.15
CA GLY A 33 -14.47 5.87 -14.44
C GLY A 33 -13.83 4.60 -13.95
N PHE A 34 -12.85 4.66 -13.05
CA PHE A 34 -12.30 3.48 -12.37
C PHE A 34 -13.13 3.12 -11.13
N GLN A 35 -13.12 1.86 -10.77
CA GLN A 35 -13.60 1.39 -9.47
C GLN A 35 -12.40 1.11 -8.58
N ILE A 36 -12.31 1.79 -7.42
CA ILE A 36 -11.16 1.65 -6.52
C ILE A 36 -11.58 0.87 -5.27
N LYS A 37 -10.77 -0.10 -4.89
CA LYS A 37 -10.87 -0.83 -3.63
C LYS A 37 -9.49 -0.88 -2.97
N ALA A 38 -9.43 -0.67 -1.67
CA ALA A 38 -8.18 -0.67 -0.93
C ALA A 38 -8.34 -1.36 0.42
N ILE A 39 -7.28 -2.03 0.87
CA ILE A 39 -7.14 -2.45 2.27
C ILE A 39 -6.75 -1.20 3.07
N GLU A 40 -7.50 -0.93 4.15
CA GLU A 40 -7.26 0.26 4.97
C GLU A 40 -5.90 0.20 5.69
N LYS A 41 -5.59 -0.93 6.33
CA LYS A 41 -4.33 -1.09 7.09
C LYS A 41 -3.77 -2.50 6.93
N PHE A 42 -2.65 -2.63 6.23
CA PHE A 42 -1.87 -3.86 6.25
C PHE A 42 -1.21 -4.07 7.62
N GLY A 43 -1.12 -5.34 8.06
CA GLY A 43 -0.43 -5.72 9.30
C GLY A 43 -1.22 -5.48 10.58
N HIS A 44 -2.51 -5.13 10.49
CA HIS A 44 -3.42 -4.94 11.63
C HIS A 44 -4.46 -6.06 11.78
N ASP A 45 -4.57 -6.96 10.82
CA ASP A 45 -5.44 -8.13 10.89
C ASP A 45 -4.65 -9.31 11.47
N PRO A 46 -5.04 -9.88 12.64
CA PRO A 46 -4.32 -10.97 13.29
C PRO A 46 -4.27 -12.26 12.44
N ARG A 47 -5.17 -12.42 11.47
CA ARG A 47 -5.14 -13.54 10.52
C ARG A 47 -3.92 -13.48 9.60
N TYR A 48 -3.33 -12.29 9.40
CA TYR A 48 -2.21 -12.04 8.50
C TYR A 48 -1.05 -11.36 9.24
N PRO A 49 -0.37 -12.08 10.16
CA PRO A 49 0.69 -11.51 10.97
C PRO A 49 1.88 -11.03 10.10
N VAL A 50 2.48 -9.92 10.52
CA VAL A 50 3.64 -9.36 9.82
C VAL A 50 4.87 -10.24 10.05
N THR A 51 5.38 -10.83 8.99
CA THR A 51 6.59 -11.66 9.01
C THR A 51 7.60 -11.21 7.97
N SER A 52 8.82 -11.73 8.03
CA SER A 52 9.87 -11.40 7.05
C SER A 52 9.40 -11.74 5.62
N ASN A 53 9.70 -10.85 4.68
CA ASN A 53 9.30 -10.95 3.25
C ASN A 53 7.77 -10.95 3.02
N TRP A 54 6.97 -10.61 4.02
CA TRP A 54 5.52 -10.32 3.97
C TRP A 54 4.61 -11.37 3.31
N PRO A 55 4.84 -12.69 3.47
CA PRO A 55 4.00 -13.68 2.79
C PRO A 55 2.53 -13.58 3.19
N ASN A 56 2.25 -13.28 4.46
CA ASN A 56 0.89 -13.17 4.97
C ASN A 56 0.18 -11.89 4.49
N LEU A 57 0.91 -10.77 4.34
CA LEU A 57 0.34 -9.55 3.76
C LEU A 57 0.04 -9.73 2.26
N VAL A 58 0.85 -10.50 1.56
CA VAL A 58 0.58 -10.90 0.17
C VAL A 58 -0.68 -11.75 0.10
N GLN A 59 -0.86 -12.69 1.04
CA GLN A 59 -2.08 -13.50 1.13
C GLN A 59 -3.30 -12.63 1.46
N GLN A 60 -3.18 -11.69 2.41
CA GLN A 60 -4.24 -10.73 2.73
C GLN A 60 -4.69 -9.96 1.48
N LEU A 61 -3.72 -9.50 0.68
CA LEU A 61 -4.02 -8.80 -0.57
C LEU A 61 -4.72 -9.73 -1.58
N ALA A 62 -4.25 -10.97 -1.72
CA ALA A 62 -4.84 -11.94 -2.64
C ALA A 62 -6.29 -12.28 -2.26
N ASP A 63 -6.56 -12.52 -0.98
CA ASP A 63 -7.90 -12.84 -0.47
C ASP A 63 -8.85 -11.66 -0.67
N PHE A 64 -8.41 -10.45 -0.32
CA PHE A 64 -9.18 -9.22 -0.54
C PHE A 64 -9.48 -8.98 -2.02
N ALA A 65 -8.44 -9.06 -2.87
CA ALA A 65 -8.59 -8.84 -4.31
C ALA A 65 -9.51 -9.88 -4.95
N SER A 66 -9.40 -11.15 -4.54
CA SER A 66 -10.29 -12.22 -5.04
C SER A 66 -11.75 -11.93 -4.73
N GLN A 67 -12.06 -11.51 -3.49
CA GLN A 67 -13.42 -11.14 -3.10
C GLN A 67 -13.98 -9.97 -3.92
N GLU A 68 -13.16 -8.94 -4.16
CA GLU A 68 -13.60 -7.77 -4.94
C GLU A 68 -13.75 -8.10 -6.44
N VAL A 69 -12.90 -8.97 -6.98
CA VAL A 69 -13.04 -9.51 -8.35
C VAL A 69 -14.33 -10.31 -8.49
N GLU A 70 -14.64 -11.20 -7.55
CA GLU A 70 -15.89 -11.99 -7.55
C GLU A 70 -17.13 -11.09 -7.50
N LYS A 71 -17.11 -10.05 -6.65
CA LYS A 71 -18.22 -9.08 -6.54
C LYS A 71 -18.40 -8.25 -7.81
N SER A 72 -17.31 -7.76 -8.40
CA SER A 72 -17.36 -6.89 -9.56
C SER A 72 -17.55 -7.65 -10.87
N GLY A 73 -17.05 -8.88 -10.94
CA GLY A 73 -16.91 -9.68 -12.15
C GLY A 73 -15.88 -9.14 -13.14
N GLN A 74 -14.99 -8.23 -12.69
CA GLN A 74 -13.94 -7.62 -13.51
C GLN A 74 -12.56 -8.08 -13.05
N PRO A 75 -11.59 -8.27 -13.98
CA PRO A 75 -10.20 -8.51 -13.59
C PRO A 75 -9.64 -7.30 -12.83
N ALA A 76 -8.83 -7.56 -11.81
CA ALA A 76 -8.21 -6.52 -11.02
C ALA A 76 -6.88 -6.05 -11.63
N PHE A 77 -6.67 -4.73 -11.63
CA PHE A 77 -5.35 -4.11 -11.74
C PHE A 77 -4.81 -3.87 -10.32
N LEU A 78 -3.64 -4.42 -10.02
CA LEU A 78 -2.99 -4.23 -8.71
C LEU A 78 -2.11 -2.99 -8.76
N VAL A 79 -2.46 -1.97 -7.99
CA VAL A 79 -1.71 -0.70 -7.93
C VAL A 79 -1.21 -0.53 -6.51
N GLY A 80 0.07 -0.23 -6.34
CA GLY A 80 0.62 -0.08 -5.00
C GLY A 80 1.69 0.98 -4.88
N HIS A 81 1.69 1.69 -3.75
CA HIS A 81 2.69 2.68 -3.40
C HIS A 81 3.71 2.09 -2.43
N SER A 82 5.01 2.29 -2.69
CA SER A 82 6.10 1.88 -1.80
C SER A 82 5.99 0.41 -1.39
N LEU A 83 5.76 0.09 -0.10
CA LEU A 83 5.49 -1.28 0.38
C LEU A 83 4.35 -1.95 -0.40
N GLY A 84 3.26 -1.20 -0.66
CA GLY A 84 2.12 -1.72 -1.39
C GLY A 84 2.46 -2.14 -2.82
N GLY A 85 3.41 -1.46 -3.49
CA GLY A 85 3.89 -1.88 -4.80
C GLY A 85 4.61 -3.22 -4.77
N PHE A 86 5.44 -3.47 -3.74
CA PHE A 86 6.06 -4.79 -3.55
C PHE A 86 5.02 -5.87 -3.27
N LEU A 87 4.02 -5.59 -2.42
CA LEU A 87 2.94 -6.53 -2.14
C LEU A 87 2.14 -6.84 -3.41
N SER A 88 1.82 -5.84 -4.22
CA SER A 88 1.11 -5.99 -5.50
C SER A 88 1.89 -6.87 -6.49
N LEU A 89 3.20 -6.61 -6.65
CA LEU A 89 4.06 -7.40 -7.52
C LEU A 89 4.16 -8.86 -7.05
N MET A 90 4.39 -9.08 -5.75
CA MET A 90 4.47 -10.43 -5.19
C MET A 90 3.13 -11.15 -5.24
N CYS A 91 2.02 -10.43 -5.06
CA CYS A 91 0.68 -10.98 -5.19
C CYS A 91 0.44 -11.49 -6.62
N ALA A 92 0.67 -10.67 -7.63
CA ALA A 92 0.53 -11.07 -9.03
C ALA A 92 1.43 -12.25 -9.41
N ALA A 93 2.66 -12.30 -8.89
CA ALA A 93 3.60 -13.37 -9.15
C ALA A 93 3.19 -14.71 -8.52
N ARG A 94 2.57 -14.69 -7.33
CA ARG A 94 2.15 -15.89 -6.60
C ARG A 94 0.71 -16.31 -6.90
N HIS A 95 -0.13 -15.34 -7.21
CA HIS A 95 -1.55 -15.49 -7.47
C HIS A 95 -1.89 -14.83 -8.82
N PRO A 96 -1.50 -15.43 -9.96
CA PRO A 96 -1.74 -14.85 -11.30
C PRO A 96 -3.23 -14.80 -11.67
N GLN A 97 -4.06 -15.45 -10.88
CA GLN A 97 -5.52 -15.40 -10.95
C GLN A 97 -6.09 -15.04 -9.57
N LEU A 98 -7.05 -14.14 -9.55
CA LEU A 98 -7.76 -13.65 -8.37
C LEU A 98 -9.25 -13.73 -8.65
N GLY A 99 -10.03 -14.35 -7.77
CA GLY A 99 -11.48 -14.54 -7.97
C GLY A 99 -11.85 -15.17 -9.32
N GLY A 100 -11.04 -16.12 -9.81
CA GLY A 100 -11.24 -16.78 -11.11
C GLY A 100 -10.83 -15.96 -12.34
N GLN A 101 -10.34 -14.73 -12.20
CA GLN A 101 -9.90 -13.87 -13.29
C GLN A 101 -8.38 -13.69 -13.27
N LYS A 102 -7.75 -13.57 -14.45
CA LYS A 102 -6.34 -13.21 -14.54
C LYS A 102 -6.13 -11.78 -14.01
N VAL A 103 -5.02 -11.54 -13.33
CA VAL A 103 -4.59 -10.20 -12.95
C VAL A 103 -4.41 -9.36 -14.21
N GLY A 104 -5.11 -8.21 -14.28
CA GLY A 104 -5.12 -7.33 -15.44
C GLY A 104 -3.78 -6.60 -15.66
N GLY A 105 -3.05 -6.36 -14.57
CA GLY A 105 -1.75 -5.69 -14.61
C GLY A 105 -1.28 -5.27 -13.22
N VAL A 106 -0.02 -4.83 -13.14
CA VAL A 106 0.57 -4.30 -11.89
C VAL A 106 1.20 -2.94 -12.17
N LEU A 107 0.86 -1.95 -11.34
CA LEU A 107 1.48 -0.63 -11.34
C LEU A 107 2.14 -0.36 -9.99
N MET A 108 3.43 -0.06 -10.02
CA MET A 108 4.22 0.23 -8.83
C MET A 108 4.57 1.71 -8.77
N LEU A 109 4.11 2.39 -7.73
CA LEU A 109 4.36 3.82 -7.50
C LEU A 109 5.46 3.95 -6.43
N ASP A 110 6.56 4.57 -6.77
CA ASP A 110 7.71 4.79 -5.88
C ASP A 110 8.15 3.51 -5.13
N SER A 111 8.24 2.41 -5.86
CA SER A 111 8.64 1.09 -5.34
C SER A 111 9.83 0.54 -6.12
N PRO A 112 11.06 0.97 -5.80
CA PRO A 112 12.24 0.60 -6.56
C PRO A 112 12.53 -0.90 -6.46
N VAL A 113 12.56 -1.60 -7.58
CA VAL A 113 12.94 -3.01 -7.66
C VAL A 113 14.45 -3.12 -7.85
N LEU A 114 15.09 -3.77 -6.88
CA LEU A 114 16.52 -4.07 -6.98
C LEU A 114 16.73 -5.42 -7.68
N GLY A 115 17.47 -5.40 -8.78
CA GLY A 115 17.85 -6.61 -9.52
C GLY A 115 19.34 -6.93 -9.42
N GLY A 116 19.73 -8.11 -9.93
CA GLY A 116 21.11 -8.52 -10.09
C GLY A 116 21.94 -8.57 -8.81
N TRP A 117 23.17 -8.07 -8.86
CA TRP A 117 24.12 -8.11 -7.75
C TRP A 117 23.66 -7.25 -6.54
N ARG A 118 22.91 -6.17 -6.75
CA ARG A 118 22.38 -5.30 -5.70
C ARG A 118 21.36 -6.06 -4.82
N ALA A 119 20.50 -6.86 -5.42
CA ALA A 119 19.57 -7.72 -4.68
C ALA A 119 20.31 -8.79 -3.87
N LYS A 120 21.36 -9.39 -4.44
CA LYS A 120 22.23 -10.35 -3.74
C LYS A 120 22.95 -9.69 -2.57
N ALA A 121 23.54 -8.52 -2.76
CA ALA A 121 24.23 -7.78 -1.69
C ALA A 121 23.27 -7.44 -0.53
N LEU A 122 22.04 -6.98 -0.82
CA LEU A 122 21.02 -6.71 0.18
C LEU A 122 20.59 -7.98 0.92
N SER A 123 20.49 -9.11 0.23
CA SER A 123 20.16 -10.41 0.84
C SER A 123 21.24 -10.86 1.84
N VAL A 124 22.51 -10.71 1.49
CA VAL A 124 23.65 -11.01 2.38
C VAL A 124 23.64 -10.07 3.59
N ALA A 125 23.46 -8.76 3.39
CA ALA A 125 23.38 -7.78 4.45
C ALA A 125 22.22 -8.06 5.43
N LYS A 126 21.06 -8.50 4.92
CA LYS A 126 19.92 -8.94 5.75
C LYS A 126 20.29 -10.17 6.60
N ARG A 127 20.94 -11.19 6.02
CA ARG A 127 21.39 -12.40 6.75
C ARG A 127 22.40 -12.05 7.82
N ALA A 128 23.30 -11.13 7.56
CA ALA A 128 24.30 -10.62 8.53
C ALA A 128 23.71 -9.69 9.61
N ARG A 129 22.36 -9.47 9.63
CA ARG A 129 21.66 -8.54 10.55
C ARG A 129 22.15 -7.09 10.50
N LEU A 130 22.86 -6.69 9.45
CA LEU A 130 23.44 -5.34 9.30
C LEU A 130 22.38 -4.28 8.91
N VAL A 131 21.18 -4.70 8.49
CA VAL A 131 20.12 -3.81 7.96
C VAL A 131 19.10 -3.41 9.04
N GLY A 132 19.15 -4.00 10.24
CA GLY A 132 18.07 -3.87 11.24
C GLY A 132 17.83 -2.46 11.79
N SER A 133 18.89 -1.63 11.89
CA SER A 133 18.80 -0.27 12.44
C SER A 133 18.46 0.83 11.42
N ILE A 134 18.63 0.54 10.13
CA ILE A 134 18.47 1.49 9.02
C ILE A 134 17.19 1.18 8.20
N SER A 135 16.43 0.15 8.59
CA SER A 135 15.23 -0.24 7.85
C SER A 135 14.13 0.83 7.97
N PRO A 136 13.31 1.05 6.92
CA PRO A 136 12.17 1.97 6.99
C PRO A 136 11.23 1.70 8.17
N GLY A 137 11.07 0.43 8.57
CA GLY A 137 10.30 0.03 9.75
C GLY A 137 10.92 0.46 11.07
N ALA A 138 12.27 0.49 11.20
CA ALA A 138 12.94 1.00 12.39
C ALA A 138 12.78 2.53 12.51
N ILE A 139 12.82 3.24 11.40
CA ILE A 139 12.57 4.69 11.34
C ILE A 139 11.12 4.98 11.73
N SER A 140 10.16 4.22 11.19
CA SER A 140 8.74 4.40 11.51
C SER A 140 8.42 4.21 13.00
N ARG A 141 9.04 3.24 13.68
CA ARG A 141 8.85 3.02 15.12
C ARG A 141 9.30 4.17 16.01
N LYS A 142 10.26 5.00 15.52
CA LYS A 142 10.79 6.16 16.26
C LYS A 142 10.00 7.44 16.00
N ARG A 143 9.03 7.42 15.11
CA ARG A 143 8.23 8.63 14.80
C ARG A 143 7.33 8.95 15.99
N ARG A 144 7.16 10.25 16.24
CA ARG A 144 6.13 10.74 17.16
C ARG A 144 4.75 10.25 16.69
N HIS A 145 3.93 9.73 17.61
CA HIS A 145 2.62 9.14 17.33
C HIS A 145 1.54 9.64 18.31
N GLN A 146 1.85 10.64 19.14
CA GLN A 146 0.92 11.24 20.10
C GLN A 146 1.05 12.76 20.07
N TRP A 147 -0.08 13.44 20.05
CA TRP A 147 -0.22 14.89 20.08
C TRP A 147 -1.41 15.26 20.96
N LEU A 148 -1.43 16.49 21.48
CA LEU A 148 -2.51 17.00 22.35
C LEU A 148 -3.81 17.28 21.58
N GLY A 149 -3.73 17.46 20.26
CA GLY A 149 -4.91 17.73 19.44
C GLY A 149 -4.55 17.86 17.96
N ARG A 150 -5.61 18.00 17.15
CA ARG A 150 -5.53 18.05 15.68
C ARG A 150 -4.68 19.21 15.17
N ASP A 151 -4.81 20.39 15.78
CA ASP A 151 -4.05 21.59 15.36
C ASP A 151 -2.55 21.40 15.59
N GLU A 152 -2.15 20.75 16.68
CA GLU A 152 -0.76 20.42 16.94
C GLU A 152 -0.21 19.42 15.91
N VAL A 153 -0.99 18.41 15.52
CA VAL A 153 -0.63 17.46 14.46
C VAL A 153 -0.43 18.18 13.14
N LEU A 154 -1.37 19.05 12.77
CA LEU A 154 -1.32 19.81 11.52
C LEU A 154 -0.07 20.70 11.49
N ALA A 155 0.17 21.48 12.55
CA ALA A 155 1.35 22.33 12.67
C ALA A 155 2.65 21.51 12.61
N HIS A 156 2.70 20.36 13.29
CA HIS A 156 3.85 19.46 13.29
C HIS A 156 4.17 18.96 11.86
N PHE A 157 3.18 18.47 11.10
CA PHE A 157 3.45 17.98 9.76
C PHE A 157 3.72 19.13 8.76
N ARG A 158 3.04 20.27 8.86
CA ARG A 158 3.30 21.47 8.05
C ARG A 158 4.74 21.98 8.21
N SER A 159 5.31 21.91 9.40
CA SER A 159 6.71 22.30 9.66
C SER A 159 7.75 21.40 9.02
N LYS A 160 7.36 20.22 8.56
CA LYS A 160 8.26 19.26 7.93
C LYS A 160 8.37 19.48 6.43
N LYS A 161 9.59 19.66 5.92
CA LYS A 161 9.85 19.89 4.49
C LYS A 161 9.15 18.88 3.56
N ALA A 162 9.06 17.61 3.95
CA ALA A 162 8.42 16.57 3.14
C ALA A 162 6.89 16.74 3.01
N PHE A 163 6.25 17.44 3.94
CA PHE A 163 4.80 17.66 3.98
C PHE A 163 4.40 19.10 3.66
N ALA A 164 5.36 20.02 3.63
CA ALA A 164 5.09 21.45 3.48
C ALA A 164 4.42 21.80 2.14
N CYS A 165 4.68 21.02 1.09
CA CYS A 165 4.12 21.20 -0.25
C CYS A 165 2.87 20.34 -0.51
N TRP A 166 2.40 19.57 0.48
CA TRP A 166 1.20 18.74 0.29
C TRP A 166 -0.04 19.64 0.21
N ASP A 167 -0.96 19.25 -0.67
CA ASP A 167 -2.31 19.80 -0.68
C ASP A 167 -2.95 19.67 0.70
N GLU A 168 -3.77 20.66 1.08
CA GLU A 168 -4.37 20.68 2.42
C GLU A 168 -5.29 19.50 2.66
N GLN A 169 -6.07 19.09 1.66
CA GLN A 169 -6.97 17.96 1.80
C GLN A 169 -6.19 16.65 1.96
N VAL A 170 -5.11 16.46 1.19
CA VAL A 170 -4.22 15.27 1.32
C VAL A 170 -3.59 15.20 2.71
N LEU A 171 -3.16 16.35 3.25
CA LEU A 171 -2.59 16.39 4.60
C LEU A 171 -3.66 16.11 5.67
N ARG A 172 -4.87 16.62 5.50
CA ARG A 172 -6.01 16.30 6.40
C ARG A 172 -6.35 14.82 6.34
N ASP A 173 -6.47 14.23 5.16
CA ASP A 173 -6.72 12.79 4.99
C ASP A 173 -5.65 11.94 5.69
N TYR A 174 -4.40 12.41 5.72
CA TYR A 174 -3.31 11.76 6.44
C TYR A 174 -3.38 11.89 7.97
N ILE A 175 -3.96 12.97 8.48
CA ILE A 175 -4.03 13.25 9.92
C ILE A 175 -5.27 12.61 10.56
N ASP A 176 -6.37 12.50 9.81
CA ASP A 176 -7.72 12.23 10.34
C ASP A 176 -8.09 10.74 10.47
N HIS A 177 -7.16 9.81 10.09
CA HIS A 177 -7.45 8.36 10.18
C HIS A 177 -7.02 7.71 11.50
#